data_931b5b446b300cfe104675349a1fe8eb
#
_entry.id   931b5b446b300cfe104675349a1fe8eb
#
_cell.length_a   1.000
_cell.length_b   1.000
_cell.length_c   1.000
_cell.angle_alpha   90.00
_cell.angle_beta   90.00
_cell.angle_gamma   90.00
#
_symmetry.space_group_name_H-M   'P 1'
#
loop_
_entity.id
_entity.type
_entity.pdbx_description
1 polymer ?
#
loop_
_entity_poly.entity_id
_entity_poly.type
_entity_poly.pdbx_seq_one_letter_code
_entity_poly.pdbx_strand_id
1 'polypeptide(L)'
;MLQARYTLYISAISILFCLYFCASCTKEEGYAPNYRIDLAEVEVDPTGKIESFTTDDRTTFRLPHTYKVNYRDTLLRARVFFIPLAEEKAELKQIAPILAPHPIKLQAEKIKMDPITLQSIWRGGDYINLRLNILSGEPQAAHYWGFVDQGLRERTRYITLYHSQNGDPEYYTREVYLSCPLRQCNIQKGDSIAIKIQTRQGLITKKFVY
;
A
#
# COMPACT_ATOMS: atom_id res chain seq x y z
N MET A 1 -39.14 -65.61 0.24
CA MET A 1 -38.79 -64.99 -1.07
C MET A 1 -39.19 -63.49 -1.21
N LEU A 2 -40.24 -63.01 -0.55
CA LEU A 2 -40.66 -61.59 -0.67
C LEU A 2 -39.69 -60.61 0.02
N GLN A 3 -39.16 -60.95 1.20
CA GLN A 3 -38.25 -60.07 1.96
C GLN A 3 -36.91 -59.81 1.24
N ALA A 4 -36.34 -60.79 0.54
CA ALA A 4 -35.10 -60.62 -0.20
C ALA A 4 -35.22 -59.65 -1.38
N ARG A 5 -36.41 -59.51 -1.96
CA ARG A 5 -36.68 -58.57 -3.06
C ARG A 5 -36.79 -57.13 -2.56
N TYR A 6 -37.36 -56.90 -1.41
CA TYR A 6 -37.46 -55.54 -0.80
C TYR A 6 -36.12 -54.98 -0.38
N THR A 7 -35.22 -55.82 0.19
CA THR A 7 -33.88 -55.41 0.52
C THR A 7 -33.03 -55.01 -0.70
N LEU A 8 -33.21 -55.70 -1.81
CA LEU A 8 -32.53 -55.42 -3.07
C LEU A 8 -32.99 -54.07 -3.68
N TYR A 9 -34.28 -53.78 -3.62
CA TYR A 9 -34.83 -52.49 -4.11
C TYR A 9 -34.43 -51.30 -3.24
N ILE A 10 -34.37 -51.46 -1.91
CA ILE A 10 -33.94 -50.39 -0.99
C ILE A 10 -32.46 -50.10 -1.19
N SER A 11 -31.60 -51.10 -1.37
CA SER A 11 -30.17 -50.90 -1.62
C SER A 11 -29.92 -50.24 -2.99
N ALA A 12 -30.68 -50.60 -4.04
CA ALA A 12 -30.57 -50.00 -5.37
C ALA A 12 -31.00 -48.54 -5.36
N ILE A 13 -32.07 -48.15 -4.64
CA ILE A 13 -32.53 -46.76 -4.48
C ILE A 13 -31.51 -45.95 -3.66
N SER A 14 -30.92 -46.51 -2.62
CA SER A 14 -29.90 -45.82 -1.81
C SER A 14 -28.64 -45.55 -2.63
N ILE A 15 -28.21 -46.46 -3.49
CA ILE A 15 -27.03 -46.26 -4.36
C ILE A 15 -27.32 -45.21 -5.43
N LEU A 16 -28.56 -45.21 -6.00
CA LEU A 16 -28.99 -44.21 -6.98
C LEU A 16 -29.04 -42.80 -6.36
N PHE A 17 -29.49 -42.69 -5.11
CA PHE A 17 -29.53 -41.44 -4.36
C PHE A 17 -28.13 -40.89 -4.03
N CYS A 18 -27.18 -41.77 -3.68
CA CYS A 18 -25.77 -41.36 -3.47
C CYS A 18 -25.09 -40.89 -4.76
N LEU A 19 -25.43 -41.49 -5.93
CA LEU A 19 -24.85 -41.07 -7.21
C LEU A 19 -25.38 -39.70 -7.65
N TYR A 20 -26.59 -39.32 -7.26
CA TYR A 20 -27.15 -37.98 -7.56
C TYR A 20 -26.49 -36.86 -6.74
N PHE A 21 -26.02 -37.12 -5.52
CA PHE A 21 -25.33 -36.13 -4.69
C PHE A 21 -23.90 -35.91 -5.10
N CYS A 22 -23.21 -36.84 -5.78
CA CYS A 22 -21.86 -36.68 -6.26
C CYS A 22 -21.71 -35.84 -7.54
N ALA A 23 -22.80 -35.55 -8.25
CA ALA A 23 -22.79 -34.82 -9.51
C ALA A 23 -22.98 -33.29 -9.35
N SER A 24 -23.13 -32.78 -8.11
CA SER A 24 -23.45 -31.37 -7.85
C SER A 24 -22.25 -30.53 -7.42
N CYS A 25 -21.00 -30.97 -7.65
CA CYS A 25 -19.84 -30.09 -7.55
C CYS A 25 -19.29 -29.79 -8.95
N THR A 26 -20.04 -29.07 -9.76
CA THR A 26 -19.41 -28.21 -10.75
C THR A 26 -18.80 -27.07 -9.97
N LYS A 27 -17.51 -27.15 -9.66
CA LYS A 27 -16.73 -25.94 -9.42
C LYS A 27 -16.88 -25.09 -10.68
N GLU A 28 -17.74 -24.08 -10.64
CA GLU A 28 -17.49 -22.90 -11.45
C GLU A 28 -16.13 -22.43 -10.99
N GLU A 29 -15.10 -22.69 -11.77
CA GLU A 29 -13.83 -21.97 -11.68
C GLU A 29 -14.13 -20.53 -12.10
N GLY A 30 -14.82 -19.82 -11.22
CA GLY A 30 -14.86 -18.38 -11.27
C GLY A 30 -13.42 -17.91 -11.14
N TYR A 31 -12.84 -17.54 -12.27
CA TYR A 31 -11.50 -16.95 -12.32
C TYR A 31 -11.52 -15.74 -11.40
N ALA A 32 -11.06 -15.91 -10.18
CA ALA A 32 -10.95 -14.77 -9.26
C ALA A 32 -10.01 -13.76 -9.92
N PRO A 33 -10.47 -12.53 -10.18
CA PRO A 33 -9.62 -11.56 -10.85
C PRO A 33 -8.32 -11.38 -10.05
N ASN A 34 -7.19 -11.34 -10.75
CA ASN A 34 -5.87 -11.15 -10.13
C ASN A 34 -5.74 -9.70 -9.65
N TYR A 35 -6.31 -9.40 -8.50
CA TYR A 35 -6.21 -8.06 -7.88
C TYR A 35 -4.78 -7.78 -7.40
N ARG A 36 -4.30 -6.57 -7.69
CA ARG A 36 -3.04 -6.04 -7.16
C ARG A 36 -3.28 -4.76 -6.37
N ILE A 37 -2.46 -4.56 -5.34
CA ILE A 37 -2.37 -3.32 -4.57
C ILE A 37 -0.92 -2.89 -4.57
N ASP A 38 -0.61 -1.80 -5.23
CA ASP A 38 0.74 -1.27 -5.33
C ASP A 38 0.79 0.21 -4.92
N LEU A 39 1.98 0.69 -4.57
CA LEU A 39 2.24 2.11 -4.50
C LEU A 39 2.66 2.60 -5.89
N ALA A 40 2.09 3.73 -6.30
CA ALA A 40 2.29 4.26 -7.63
C ALA A 40 2.38 5.79 -7.65
N GLU A 41 3.02 6.31 -8.68
CA GLU A 41 2.86 7.69 -9.14
C GLU A 41 1.67 7.75 -10.10
N VAL A 42 0.76 8.68 -9.85
CA VAL A 42 -0.46 8.87 -10.65
C VAL A 42 -0.49 10.31 -11.15
N GLU A 43 -0.34 10.49 -12.44
CA GLU A 43 -0.42 11.80 -13.07
C GLU A 43 -1.88 12.18 -13.26
N VAL A 44 -2.24 13.36 -12.75
CA VAL A 44 -3.59 13.91 -12.84
C VAL A 44 -3.54 15.17 -13.70
N ASP A 45 -4.29 15.17 -14.78
CA ASP A 45 -4.34 16.29 -15.71
C ASP A 45 -5.06 17.52 -15.12
N PRO A 46 -5.02 18.72 -15.79
CA PRO A 46 -5.70 19.91 -15.33
C PRO A 46 -7.23 19.76 -15.21
N THR A 47 -7.81 18.74 -15.83
CA THR A 47 -9.26 18.46 -15.77
C THR A 47 -9.63 17.44 -14.69
N GLY A 48 -8.64 16.90 -13.95
CA GLY A 48 -8.81 15.89 -12.92
C GLY A 48 -8.90 14.47 -13.47
N LYS A 49 -8.43 14.23 -14.69
CA LYS A 49 -8.43 12.90 -15.31
C LYS A 49 -7.11 12.17 -15.08
N ILE A 50 -7.21 10.87 -14.99
CA ILE A 50 -6.09 9.92 -14.92
C ILE A 50 -6.21 8.99 -16.13
N GLU A 51 -5.11 8.87 -16.89
CA GLU A 51 -5.01 7.99 -18.05
C GLU A 51 -4.03 6.83 -17.81
N SER A 52 -3.11 7.00 -16.87
CA SER A 52 -2.12 5.98 -16.50
C SER A 52 -1.62 6.17 -15.07
N PHE A 53 -0.93 5.16 -14.56
CA PHE A 53 -0.14 5.24 -13.33
C PHE A 53 1.12 4.39 -13.46
N THR A 54 2.18 4.77 -12.75
CA THR A 54 3.47 4.06 -12.75
C THR A 54 3.75 3.50 -11.36
N THR A 55 3.88 2.18 -11.27
CA THR A 55 4.18 1.46 -10.03
C THR A 55 5.66 1.55 -9.65
N ASP A 56 6.03 1.17 -8.43
CA ASP A 56 7.40 1.27 -7.91
C ASP A 56 8.40 0.37 -8.65
N ASP A 57 7.94 -0.67 -9.35
CA ASP A 57 8.74 -1.50 -10.25
C ASP A 57 8.97 -0.86 -11.62
N ARG A 58 8.50 0.39 -11.81
CA ARG A 58 8.57 1.19 -13.04
C ARG A 58 7.69 0.68 -14.19
N THR A 59 6.71 -0.17 -13.90
CA THR A 59 5.70 -0.55 -14.89
C THR A 59 4.64 0.54 -14.96
N THR A 60 4.39 1.05 -16.19
CA THR A 60 3.33 2.02 -16.44
C THR A 60 2.11 1.30 -16.99
N PHE A 61 1.01 1.38 -16.26
CA PHE A 61 -0.28 0.83 -16.65
C PHE A 61 -1.16 1.92 -17.25
N ARG A 62 -1.67 1.68 -18.47
CA ARG A 62 -2.67 2.54 -19.12
C ARG A 62 -4.08 2.12 -18.72
N LEU A 63 -4.95 3.09 -18.52
CA LEU A 63 -6.35 2.84 -18.18
C LEU A 63 -7.19 2.79 -19.46
N PRO A 64 -7.98 1.71 -19.68
CA PRO A 64 -8.87 1.61 -20.85
C PRO A 64 -9.98 2.68 -20.83
N HIS A 65 -10.29 3.20 -19.65
CA HIS A 65 -11.27 4.27 -19.45
C HIS A 65 -10.70 5.37 -18.56
N THR A 66 -11.04 6.60 -18.84
CA THR A 66 -10.64 7.75 -18.02
C THR A 66 -11.23 7.64 -16.61
N TYR A 67 -10.37 7.76 -15.61
CA TYR A 67 -10.76 7.86 -14.21
C TYR A 67 -10.69 9.32 -13.77
N LYS A 68 -11.68 9.81 -13.00
CA LYS A 68 -11.72 11.18 -12.50
C LYS A 68 -11.52 11.24 -10.99
N VAL A 69 -10.75 12.23 -10.56
CA VAL A 69 -10.49 12.52 -9.15
C VAL A 69 -10.68 14.02 -8.86
N ASN A 70 -10.74 14.37 -7.58
CA ASN A 70 -10.85 15.79 -7.15
C ASN A 70 -9.50 16.52 -7.06
N TYR A 71 -8.45 15.96 -7.66
CA TYR A 71 -7.14 16.59 -7.79
C TYR A 71 -6.97 17.10 -9.21
N ARG A 72 -6.09 18.06 -9.43
CA ARG A 72 -5.83 18.64 -10.77
C ARG A 72 -4.37 19.02 -10.90
N ASP A 73 -3.83 18.87 -12.11
CA ASP A 73 -2.48 19.29 -12.49
C ASP A 73 -1.43 18.93 -11.45
N THR A 74 -1.38 17.64 -11.09
CA THR A 74 -0.50 17.15 -10.01
C THR A 74 -0.07 15.73 -10.22
N LEU A 75 1.11 15.40 -9.66
CA LEU A 75 1.60 14.04 -9.52
C LEU A 75 1.26 13.54 -8.11
N LEU A 76 0.31 12.63 -8.02
CA LEU A 76 -0.08 12.00 -6.75
C LEU A 76 0.80 10.80 -6.47
N ARG A 77 1.26 10.68 -5.24
CA ARG A 77 1.70 9.41 -4.69
C ARG A 77 0.49 8.70 -4.08
N ALA A 78 0.20 7.47 -4.53
CA ALA A 78 -1.02 6.79 -4.14
C ALA A 78 -0.81 5.28 -3.95
N ARG A 79 -1.66 4.68 -3.13
CA ARG A 79 -1.91 3.25 -3.13
C ARG A 79 -3.02 2.99 -4.15
N VAL A 80 -2.71 2.19 -5.18
CA VAL A 80 -3.63 1.85 -6.26
C VAL A 80 -4.09 0.41 -6.11
N PHE A 81 -5.40 0.18 -6.22
CA PHE A 81 -6.02 -1.14 -6.28
C PHE A 81 -6.54 -1.36 -7.69
N PHE A 82 -6.06 -2.39 -8.38
CA PHE A 82 -6.32 -2.61 -9.79
C PHE A 82 -6.26 -4.08 -10.21
N ILE A 83 -6.80 -4.36 -11.38
CA ILE A 83 -6.67 -5.65 -12.06
C ILE A 83 -5.74 -5.43 -13.25
N PRO A 84 -4.54 -6.04 -13.31
CA PRO A 84 -3.69 -5.98 -14.47
C PRO A 84 -4.35 -6.71 -15.65
N LEU A 85 -4.30 -6.09 -16.81
CA LEU A 85 -4.77 -6.62 -18.08
C LEU A 85 -3.57 -6.85 -19.01
N ALA A 86 -3.81 -7.43 -20.18
CA ALA A 86 -2.76 -7.58 -21.22
C ALA A 86 -2.25 -6.21 -21.70
N GLU A 87 -1.04 -6.19 -22.29
CA GLU A 87 -0.44 -5.02 -22.94
C GLU A 87 -0.24 -3.82 -21.99
N GLU A 88 0.19 -4.06 -20.75
CA GLU A 88 0.41 -3.01 -19.74
C GLU A 88 -0.83 -2.12 -19.51
N LYS A 89 -2.02 -2.69 -19.65
CA LYS A 89 -3.27 -2.06 -19.29
C LYS A 89 -3.70 -2.49 -17.90
N ALA A 90 -4.51 -1.69 -17.24
CA ALA A 90 -5.09 -2.02 -15.94
C ALA A 90 -6.51 -1.50 -15.80
N GLU A 91 -7.37 -2.29 -15.18
CA GLU A 91 -8.65 -1.82 -14.70
C GLU A 91 -8.49 -1.27 -13.28
N LEU A 92 -8.52 0.05 -13.14
CA LEU A 92 -8.37 0.73 -11.86
C LEU A 92 -9.65 0.60 -11.05
N LYS A 93 -9.55 0.10 -9.81
CA LYS A 93 -10.68 -0.06 -8.88
C LYS A 93 -10.73 1.04 -7.84
N GLN A 94 -9.56 1.42 -7.30
CA GLN A 94 -9.49 2.45 -6.26
C GLN A 94 -8.12 3.13 -6.27
N ILE A 95 -8.13 4.43 -5.95
CA ILE A 95 -6.94 5.22 -5.63
C ILE A 95 -7.09 5.76 -4.23
N ALA A 96 -6.07 5.56 -3.39
CA ALA A 96 -5.96 6.14 -2.07
C ALA A 96 -4.66 6.96 -2.02
N PRO A 97 -4.72 8.30 -2.13
CA PRO A 97 -3.54 9.14 -2.01
C PRO A 97 -2.83 8.91 -0.67
N ILE A 98 -1.51 8.92 -0.70
CA ILE A 98 -0.67 8.82 0.49
C ILE A 98 0.25 10.04 0.58
N LEU A 99 0.74 10.32 1.78
CA LEU A 99 1.63 11.44 2.01
C LEU A 99 3.03 11.13 1.47
N ALA A 100 3.57 12.05 0.66
CA ALA A 100 4.94 12.00 0.16
C ALA A 100 5.61 13.36 0.30
N PRO A 101 5.75 13.91 1.53
CA PRO A 101 6.33 15.22 1.74
C PRO A 101 7.80 15.25 1.36
N HIS A 102 8.22 16.32 0.71
CA HIS A 102 9.62 16.55 0.39
C HIS A 102 10.46 16.70 1.66
N PRO A 103 11.66 16.13 1.72
CA PRO A 103 12.56 16.35 2.83
C PRO A 103 12.96 17.83 2.95
N ILE A 104 12.82 18.38 4.15
CA ILE A 104 13.15 19.78 4.47
C ILE A 104 14.19 19.85 5.56
N LYS A 105 14.90 20.97 5.65
CA LYS A 105 15.80 21.24 6.78
C LYS A 105 15.01 21.91 7.90
N LEU A 106 15.18 21.43 9.12
CA LEU A 106 14.63 22.04 10.32
C LEU A 106 15.74 22.20 11.37
N GLN A 107 15.58 23.18 12.24
CA GLN A 107 16.40 23.32 13.44
C GLN A 107 16.09 22.16 14.40
N ALA A 108 17.11 21.67 15.12
CA ALA A 108 17.01 20.46 15.93
C ALA A 108 15.86 20.51 16.96
N GLU A 109 15.66 21.65 17.58
CA GLU A 109 14.60 21.89 18.59
C GLU A 109 13.19 21.89 18.03
N LYS A 110 13.04 22.01 16.70
CA LYS A 110 11.74 21.96 16.01
C LYS A 110 11.35 20.56 15.53
N ILE A 111 12.27 19.59 15.66
CA ILE A 111 12.03 18.23 15.18
C ILE A 111 11.20 17.47 16.22
N LYS A 112 9.94 17.20 15.88
CA LYS A 112 9.09 16.33 16.67
C LYS A 112 9.21 14.89 16.17
N MET A 113 9.29 13.96 17.12
CA MET A 113 9.45 12.54 16.85
C MET A 113 8.52 11.75 17.77
N ASP A 114 7.21 12.04 17.75
CA ASP A 114 6.24 11.28 18.53
C ASP A 114 6.27 9.82 18.06
N PRO A 115 6.22 8.84 18.99
CA PRO A 115 6.52 7.46 18.65
C PRO A 115 5.43 6.83 17.79
N ILE A 116 5.86 5.95 16.86
CA ILE A 116 4.99 5.15 15.99
C ILE A 116 5.27 3.66 16.17
N THR A 117 4.41 2.80 15.62
CA THR A 117 4.73 1.37 15.43
C THR A 117 5.05 1.14 13.97
N LEU A 118 6.32 0.81 13.67
CA LEU A 118 6.74 0.52 12.30
C LEU A 118 6.30 -0.89 11.91
N GLN A 119 5.45 -1.00 10.87
CA GLN A 119 5.02 -2.28 10.30
C GLN A 119 6.00 -2.76 9.24
N SER A 120 6.36 -1.89 8.31
CA SER A 120 7.35 -2.18 7.27
C SER A 120 7.97 -0.89 6.74
N ILE A 121 9.20 -1.03 6.22
CA ILE A 121 9.91 0.01 5.49
C ILE A 121 10.70 -0.66 4.36
N TRP A 122 10.57 -0.13 3.14
CA TRP A 122 11.22 -0.69 1.96
C TRP A 122 11.52 0.38 0.92
N ARG A 123 12.49 0.11 0.07
CA ARG A 123 12.73 0.91 -1.12
C ARG A 123 11.82 0.42 -2.25
N GLY A 124 11.15 1.34 -2.93
CA GLY A 124 10.35 1.09 -4.12
C GLY A 124 10.52 2.24 -5.10
N GLY A 125 11.05 1.95 -6.29
CA GLY A 125 11.35 2.98 -7.28
C GLY A 125 12.25 4.09 -6.73
N ASP A 126 11.76 5.32 -6.82
CA ASP A 126 12.41 6.53 -6.32
C ASP A 126 11.90 6.96 -4.93
N TYR A 127 11.45 5.99 -4.12
CA TYR A 127 10.90 6.24 -2.79
C TYR A 127 11.45 5.28 -1.74
N ILE A 128 11.54 5.76 -0.49
CA ILE A 128 11.50 4.87 0.67
C ILE A 128 10.09 4.92 1.22
N ASN A 129 9.43 3.78 1.22
CA ASN A 129 8.05 3.62 1.63
C ASN A 129 7.99 3.13 3.07
N LEU A 130 7.04 3.66 3.83
CA LEU A 130 6.77 3.26 5.21
C LEU A 130 5.29 2.89 5.34
N ARG A 131 5.04 1.76 5.98
CA ARG A 131 3.75 1.38 6.53
C ARG A 131 3.88 1.36 8.04
N LEU A 132 3.05 2.11 8.71
CA LEU A 132 3.14 2.29 10.15
C LEU A 132 1.76 2.39 10.78
N ASN A 133 1.69 2.11 12.08
CA ASN A 133 0.54 2.31 12.90
C ASN A 133 0.80 3.43 13.91
N ILE A 134 -0.18 4.28 14.08
CA ILE A 134 -0.25 5.28 15.14
C ILE A 134 -1.44 5.01 16.03
N LEU A 135 -1.41 5.55 17.23
CA LEU A 135 -2.59 5.66 18.05
C LEU A 135 -3.25 7.02 17.80
N SER A 136 -4.56 7.04 17.73
CA SER A 136 -5.37 8.22 17.42
C SER A 136 -6.65 8.15 18.26
N GLY A 137 -7.18 9.28 18.67
CA GLY A 137 -8.41 9.35 19.44
C GLY A 137 -9.61 9.76 18.59
N GLU A 138 -9.37 10.55 17.56
CA GLU A 138 -10.41 11.05 16.70
C GLU A 138 -10.09 10.77 15.23
N PRO A 139 -11.09 10.35 14.42
CA PRO A 139 -10.86 10.02 13.00
C PRO A 139 -10.26 11.14 12.17
N GLN A 140 -10.52 12.39 12.56
CA GLN A 140 -10.10 13.59 11.84
C GLN A 140 -8.96 14.34 12.53
N ALA A 141 -8.40 13.80 13.63
CA ALA A 141 -7.27 14.42 14.31
C ALA A 141 -6.07 14.56 13.36
N ALA A 142 -5.56 15.79 13.30
CA ALA A 142 -4.46 16.14 12.42
C ALA A 142 -3.13 15.72 13.05
N HIS A 143 -2.54 14.63 12.56
CA HIS A 143 -1.14 14.32 12.77
C HIS A 143 -0.30 15.02 11.68
N TYR A 144 0.83 15.59 12.06
CA TYR A 144 1.73 16.24 11.12
C TYR A 144 2.90 15.33 10.79
N TRP A 145 3.20 15.21 9.50
CA TRP A 145 4.19 14.30 8.95
C TRP A 145 5.20 15.03 8.08
N GLY A 146 6.43 14.55 8.10
CA GLY A 146 7.48 15.09 7.27
C GLY A 146 8.74 14.24 7.30
N PHE A 147 9.69 14.63 6.46
CA PHE A 147 11.05 14.11 6.46
C PHE A 147 12.01 15.27 6.68
N VAL A 148 12.87 15.14 7.67
CA VAL A 148 13.87 16.16 7.99
C VAL A 148 15.22 15.72 7.48
N ASP A 149 15.77 16.50 6.55
CA ASP A 149 17.08 16.27 5.98
C ASP A 149 18.18 16.70 6.95
N GLN A 150 18.98 15.73 7.41
CA GLN A 150 20.10 15.91 8.34
C GLN A 150 21.44 16.05 7.62
N GLY A 151 21.43 16.08 6.28
CA GLY A 151 22.61 16.22 5.45
C GLY A 151 23.24 14.91 4.99
N LEU A 152 24.24 15.06 4.14
CA LEU A 152 25.05 13.97 3.57
C LEU A 152 26.35 13.85 4.36
N ARG A 153 26.73 12.63 4.79
CA ARG A 153 27.99 12.29 5.45
C ARG A 153 28.48 10.96 4.90
N GLU A 154 29.72 10.89 4.47
CA GLU A 154 30.35 9.65 3.97
C GLU A 154 29.46 8.86 2.99
N ARG A 155 28.92 9.55 1.96
CA ARG A 155 28.00 8.97 0.97
C ARG A 155 26.70 8.40 1.56
N THR A 156 26.31 8.82 2.75
CA THR A 156 25.02 8.46 3.36
C THR A 156 24.23 9.73 3.65
N ARG A 157 23.04 9.85 3.05
CA ARG A 157 22.08 10.90 3.38
C ARG A 157 21.28 10.47 4.60
N TYR A 158 21.24 11.32 5.61
CA TYR A 158 20.53 11.07 6.85
C TYR A 158 19.20 11.83 6.83
N ILE A 159 18.10 11.11 7.02
CA ILE A 159 16.74 11.64 7.08
C ILE A 159 16.12 11.23 8.41
N THR A 160 15.43 12.15 9.07
CA THR A 160 14.63 11.85 10.27
C THR A 160 13.16 11.90 9.91
N LEU A 161 12.40 10.86 10.27
CA LEU A 161 10.95 10.91 10.19
C LEU A 161 10.43 11.89 11.23
N TYR A 162 9.79 12.96 10.75
CA TYR A 162 9.06 13.90 11.59
C TYR A 162 7.65 13.39 11.80
N HIS A 163 7.25 13.31 13.05
CA HIS A 163 5.87 13.02 13.42
C HIS A 163 5.47 13.86 14.61
N SER A 164 4.35 14.56 14.50
CA SER A 164 3.70 15.23 15.61
C SER A 164 2.28 14.70 15.75
N GLN A 165 1.99 14.10 16.90
CA GLN A 165 0.66 13.61 17.27
C GLN A 165 -0.33 14.76 17.53
N ASN A 166 0.21 15.97 17.75
CA ASN A 166 -0.59 17.20 17.92
C ASN A 166 -1.65 17.13 19.03
N GLY A 167 -1.36 16.39 20.12
CA GLY A 167 -2.27 16.26 21.26
C GLY A 167 -3.45 15.32 21.03
N ASP A 168 -3.48 14.58 19.93
CA ASP A 168 -4.52 13.58 19.67
C ASP A 168 -4.45 12.45 20.72
N PRO A 169 -5.56 12.10 21.43
CA PRO A 169 -5.57 11.01 22.39
C PRO A 169 -5.41 9.65 21.73
N GLU A 170 -4.90 8.67 22.50
CA GLU A 170 -4.45 7.36 21.99
C GLU A 170 -5.50 6.26 22.22
N TYR A 171 -6.67 6.30 21.55
CA TYR A 171 -7.76 5.36 21.81
C TYR A 171 -7.80 4.16 20.87
N TYR A 172 -7.41 4.32 19.59
CA TYR A 172 -7.42 3.23 18.61
C TYR A 172 -6.24 3.31 17.66
N THR A 173 -5.94 2.19 17.01
CA THR A 173 -4.86 2.09 16.03
C THR A 173 -5.33 2.52 14.64
N ARG A 174 -4.56 3.40 13.99
CA ARG A 174 -4.75 3.82 12.61
C ARG A 174 -3.52 3.51 11.77
N GLU A 175 -3.73 2.87 10.62
CA GLU A 175 -2.67 2.60 9.65
C GLU A 175 -2.39 3.84 8.80
N VAL A 176 -1.10 4.12 8.57
CA VAL A 176 -0.63 5.24 7.75
C VAL A 176 0.44 4.75 6.77
N TYR A 177 0.33 5.21 5.53
CA TYR A 177 1.36 5.04 4.51
C TYR A 177 2.04 6.38 4.24
N LEU A 178 3.37 6.35 4.16
CA LEU A 178 4.21 7.49 3.81
C LEU A 178 5.24 7.07 2.78
N SER A 179 5.63 7.99 1.90
CA SER A 179 6.75 7.80 0.97
C SER A 179 7.74 8.97 1.08
N CYS A 180 9.02 8.68 1.31
CA CYS A 180 10.08 9.67 1.24
C CYS A 180 10.61 9.72 -0.19
N PRO A 181 10.42 10.82 -0.95
CA PRO A 181 10.88 10.91 -2.33
C PRO A 181 12.39 11.09 -2.38
N LEU A 182 13.09 10.17 -3.07
CA LEU A 182 14.56 10.13 -3.16
C LEU A 182 15.11 11.16 -4.15
N ARG A 183 14.34 11.52 -5.19
CA ARG A 183 14.74 12.53 -6.17
C ARG A 183 15.08 13.87 -5.53
N GLN A 184 14.44 14.23 -4.41
CA GLN A 184 14.67 15.46 -3.67
C GLN A 184 15.76 15.33 -2.59
N CYS A 185 16.30 14.15 -2.39
CA CYS A 185 17.35 13.92 -1.38
C CYS A 185 18.76 14.29 -1.85
N ASN A 186 18.95 14.69 -3.11
CA ASN A 186 20.24 15.01 -3.71
C ASN A 186 21.30 13.92 -3.43
N ILE A 187 20.99 12.68 -3.79
CA ILE A 187 21.81 11.46 -3.68
C ILE A 187 22.12 10.92 -5.07
N GLN A 188 23.28 10.27 -5.20
CA GLN A 188 23.74 9.67 -6.45
C GLN A 188 23.69 8.14 -6.36
N LYS A 189 23.69 7.47 -7.53
CA LYS A 189 23.76 6.01 -7.57
C LYS A 189 24.98 5.49 -6.79
N GLY A 190 24.74 4.54 -5.91
CA GLY A 190 25.74 3.98 -5.00
C GLY A 190 25.89 4.73 -3.68
N ASP A 191 25.19 5.84 -3.49
CA ASP A 191 25.04 6.44 -2.17
C ASP A 191 24.05 5.66 -1.31
N SER A 192 23.97 5.95 -0.05
CA SER A 192 23.00 5.38 0.86
C SER A 192 22.06 6.44 1.41
N ILE A 193 20.87 6.02 1.80
CA ILE A 193 19.96 6.81 2.61
C ILE A 193 19.70 6.09 3.93
N ALA A 194 19.78 6.79 5.04
CA ALA A 194 19.50 6.29 6.37
C ALA A 194 18.32 7.04 6.97
N ILE A 195 17.23 6.33 7.25
CA ILE A 195 16.02 6.91 7.83
C ILE A 195 15.96 6.58 9.31
N LYS A 196 15.97 7.63 10.13
CA LYS A 196 15.84 7.60 11.58
C LYS A 196 14.38 7.73 11.99
N ILE A 197 13.91 6.81 12.81
CA ILE A 197 12.50 6.68 13.18
C ILE A 197 12.38 6.45 14.68
N GLN A 198 11.57 7.26 15.36
CA GLN A 198 11.20 7.00 16.75
C GLN A 198 10.04 6.03 16.78
N THR A 199 10.31 4.83 17.27
CA THR A 199 9.25 3.82 17.50
C THR A 199 8.88 3.75 18.97
N ARG A 200 7.76 3.09 19.29
CA ARG A 200 7.38 2.82 20.68
C ARG A 200 8.40 1.92 21.43
N GLN A 201 9.23 1.18 20.71
CA GLN A 201 10.30 0.34 21.27
C GLN A 201 11.66 1.03 21.31
N GLY A 202 11.74 2.30 20.90
CA GLY A 202 12.95 3.09 20.86
C GLY A 202 13.30 3.61 19.48
N LEU A 203 14.44 4.29 19.41
CA LEU A 203 14.93 4.91 18.20
C LEU A 203 15.62 3.87 17.31
N ILE A 204 15.23 3.81 16.05
CA ILE A 204 15.83 2.92 15.05
C ILE A 204 16.34 3.72 13.85
N THR A 205 17.30 3.13 13.13
CA THR A 205 17.77 3.66 11.85
C THR A 205 17.76 2.53 10.81
N LYS A 206 17.13 2.76 9.67
CA LYS A 206 17.12 1.85 8.52
C LYS A 206 17.89 2.46 7.37
N LYS A 207 18.82 1.67 6.78
CA LYS A 207 19.70 2.12 5.70
C LYS A 207 19.40 1.37 4.41
N PHE A 208 19.39 2.10 3.30
CA PHE A 208 19.16 1.60 1.96
C PHE A 208 20.23 2.12 1.01
N VAL A 209 20.63 1.32 0.04
CA VAL A 209 21.51 1.74 -1.06
C VAL A 209 20.65 2.31 -2.19
N TYR A 210 21.08 3.46 -2.76
CA TYR A 210 20.37 4.11 -3.89
C TYR A 210 20.88 3.64 -5.25
#